data_4b9737e2c7e6a9ce03b6d202aeeda485
#
_entry.id   4b9737e2c7e6a9ce03b6d202aeeda485
#
_cell.length_a   1.000
_cell.length_b   1.000
_cell.length_c   1.000
_cell.angle_alpha   90.00
_cell.angle_beta   90.00
_cell.angle_gamma   90.00
#
_symmetry.space_group_name_H-M   'P 1'
#
loop_
_entity.id
_entity.type
_entity.pdbx_description
1 polymer ?
#
loop_
_entity_poly.entity_id
_entity_poly.type
_entity_poly.pdbx_seq_one_letter_code
_entity_poly.pdbx_strand_id
1 'polypeptide(L)'
;VHIWYFRSLPSKIGYLLGIPSKKLEAIIYYERYVVINAGAASEQGIERLATLSEKEYLDVLAALPKGNQSLDDSDPNKFVAMMGAEAIYTLLKQVDLDSMSYSLRHKASTETSQQRKSEALKCLNVIESFRASEGKNKPEWMVLNVIPVIPPELRPLVPLDGGRFATSDLNDLYRRVIIRNNRLKRLIEIKAPEVILRNEKRMLQEAVDSLFDNSRKSNAVKNESNRPLKSLSDSLKGKQGRFRQNLLGKRVDYSARSVIVVGPELKMHEMGIPKDMAAELYKPFVIRKLIERGIVKTVKSAKKIIDRKDPVIWGILENVIKGHPVLMNRAPTLHRLGIQAFQPKLIEGKAMQLHPLACTAFNADFDG
;
A
#
# COMPACT_ATOMS: atom_id res chain seq x y z
N VAL A 1 10.10 15.09 11.58
CA VAL A 1 10.55 14.92 10.20
C VAL A 1 10.87 13.44 9.95
N HIS A 2 10.32 12.87 8.90
CA HIS A 2 10.48 11.44 8.59
C HIS A 2 10.70 11.23 7.09
N ILE A 3 11.58 10.29 6.70
CA ILE A 3 11.83 9.91 5.32
C ILE A 3 11.29 8.52 5.05
N TRP A 4 10.25 8.43 4.20
CA TRP A 4 9.69 7.16 3.77
C TRP A 4 10.32 6.64 2.47
N TYR A 5 10.45 7.51 1.47
CA TYR A 5 10.88 7.15 0.10
C TYR A 5 12.32 6.64 0.01
N PHE A 6 13.11 6.77 1.06
CA PHE A 6 14.44 6.19 1.15
C PHE A 6 14.46 4.67 0.94
N ARG A 7 13.46 3.96 1.46
CA ARG A 7 13.41 2.48 1.41
C ARG A 7 12.99 1.90 0.07
N SER A 8 12.44 2.67 -0.83
CA SER A 8 12.19 2.24 -2.20
C SER A 8 13.49 2.21 -2.98
N LEU A 9 13.95 1.02 -3.35
CA LEU A 9 15.16 0.86 -4.16
C LEU A 9 14.83 0.81 -5.65
N PRO A 10 15.59 1.52 -6.48
CA PRO A 10 16.66 2.47 -6.18
C PRO A 10 16.11 3.77 -5.55
N SER A 11 16.85 4.34 -4.57
CA SER A 11 16.39 5.52 -3.82
C SER A 11 16.31 6.76 -4.71
N LYS A 12 15.11 7.37 -4.77
CA LYS A 12 14.90 8.66 -5.49
C LYS A 12 15.70 9.80 -4.86
N ILE A 13 15.78 9.81 -3.53
CA ILE A 13 16.57 10.79 -2.76
C ILE A 13 18.05 10.63 -3.09
N GLY A 14 18.54 9.39 -3.15
CA GLY A 14 19.93 9.12 -3.52
C GLY A 14 20.28 9.62 -4.93
N TYR A 15 19.36 9.49 -5.88
CA TYR A 15 19.56 10.04 -7.24
C TYR A 15 19.59 11.57 -7.27
N LEU A 16 18.70 12.24 -6.53
CA LEU A 16 18.66 13.69 -6.48
C LEU A 16 19.89 14.31 -5.79
N LEU A 17 20.35 13.68 -4.72
CA LEU A 17 21.49 14.20 -3.94
C LEU A 17 22.85 13.63 -4.38
N GLY A 18 22.86 12.60 -5.23
CA GLY A 18 24.11 11.93 -5.62
C GLY A 18 24.77 11.15 -4.46
N ILE A 19 24.00 10.80 -3.41
CA ILE A 19 24.51 10.12 -2.23
C ILE A 19 24.22 8.62 -2.34
N PRO A 20 25.24 7.74 -2.17
CA PRO A 20 25.04 6.30 -2.13
C PRO A 20 24.11 5.86 -1.00
N SER A 21 23.30 4.81 -1.23
CA SER A 21 22.28 4.36 -0.29
C SER A 21 22.82 4.06 1.12
N LYS A 22 24.01 3.45 1.26
CA LYS A 22 24.63 3.19 2.57
C LYS A 22 24.96 4.47 3.34
N LYS A 23 25.48 5.49 2.66
CA LYS A 23 25.76 6.79 3.28
C LYS A 23 24.47 7.52 3.66
N LEU A 24 23.46 7.45 2.79
CA LEU A 24 22.14 8.02 3.06
C LEU A 24 21.49 7.36 4.29
N GLU A 25 21.58 6.04 4.42
CA GLU A 25 21.09 5.29 5.60
C GLU A 25 21.78 5.75 6.88
N ALA A 26 23.13 5.87 6.88
CA ALA A 26 23.89 6.35 8.02
C ALA A 26 23.49 7.77 8.45
N ILE A 27 23.18 8.65 7.50
CA ILE A 27 22.70 10.00 7.79
C ILE A 27 21.30 9.97 8.43
N ILE A 28 20.36 9.21 7.85
CA ILE A 28 18.97 9.15 8.30
C ILE A 28 18.83 8.57 9.70
N TYR A 29 19.64 7.55 10.03
CA TYR A 29 19.62 6.89 11.35
C TYR A 29 20.59 7.49 12.35
N TYR A 30 21.07 8.72 12.13
CA TYR A 30 21.90 9.48 13.07
C TYR A 30 23.25 8.81 13.41
N GLU A 31 23.85 8.11 12.45
CA GLU A 31 25.18 7.54 12.58
C GLU A 31 26.29 8.48 12.08
N ARG A 32 25.98 9.30 11.06
CA ARG A 32 26.92 10.25 10.43
C ARG A 32 26.28 11.59 10.17
N TYR A 33 27.11 12.63 10.22
CA TYR A 33 26.76 13.96 9.77
C TYR A 33 26.88 14.07 8.24
N VAL A 34 26.07 14.92 7.64
CA VAL A 34 26.22 15.35 6.26
C VAL A 34 26.46 16.85 6.23
N VAL A 35 27.44 17.27 5.43
CA VAL A 35 27.78 18.68 5.26
C VAL A 35 26.79 19.33 4.32
N ILE A 36 26.02 20.30 4.81
CA ILE A 36 25.07 21.09 4.04
C ILE A 36 25.79 22.26 3.39
N ASN A 37 26.59 22.97 4.17
CA ASN A 37 27.46 24.08 3.72
C ASN A 37 28.85 23.86 4.30
N ALA A 38 29.84 23.78 3.43
CA ALA A 38 31.23 23.61 3.85
C ALA A 38 31.85 24.92 4.43
N GLY A 39 31.42 26.08 3.93
CA GLY A 39 31.90 27.37 4.41
C GLY A 39 33.44 27.43 4.57
N ALA A 40 33.91 27.91 5.70
CA ALA A 40 35.32 27.96 6.05
C ALA A 40 36.00 26.57 6.14
N ALA A 41 35.27 25.48 6.28
CA ALA A 41 35.82 24.13 6.27
C ALA A 41 36.27 23.65 4.86
N SER A 42 35.95 24.39 3.81
CA SER A 42 36.44 24.12 2.45
C SER A 42 37.96 24.18 2.36
N GLU A 43 38.59 25.03 3.16
CA GLU A 43 40.06 25.16 3.25
C GLU A 43 40.72 23.88 3.82
N GLN A 44 39.95 23.07 4.54
CA GLN A 44 40.38 21.78 5.09
C GLN A 44 40.09 20.61 4.14
N GLY A 45 39.65 20.87 2.91
CA GLY A 45 39.30 19.86 1.90
C GLY A 45 37.95 19.20 2.13
N ILE A 46 37.07 19.80 2.93
CA ILE A 46 35.72 19.30 3.16
C ILE A 46 34.77 19.88 2.13
N GLU A 47 34.14 19.00 1.36
CA GLU A 47 33.20 19.38 0.34
C GLU A 47 31.75 19.27 0.84
N ARG A 48 30.83 19.96 0.16
CA ARG A 48 29.40 19.80 0.34
C ARG A 48 28.99 18.34 0.08
N LEU A 49 28.04 17.80 0.84
CA LEU A 49 27.59 16.40 0.82
C LEU A 49 28.61 15.38 1.34
N ALA A 50 29.75 15.81 1.85
CA ALA A 50 30.66 14.93 2.56
C ALA A 50 29.97 14.36 3.81
N THR A 51 30.27 13.11 4.14
CA THR A 51 29.74 12.44 5.34
C THR A 51 30.82 12.32 6.38
N LEU A 52 30.59 12.87 7.56
CA LEU A 52 31.54 12.91 8.67
C LEU A 52 31.08 12.02 9.81
N SER A 53 32.01 11.32 10.45
CA SER A 53 31.80 10.69 11.75
C SER A 53 31.72 11.76 12.84
N GLU A 54 31.29 11.39 14.04
CA GLU A 54 31.23 12.33 15.17
C GLU A 54 32.62 12.88 15.52
N LYS A 55 33.65 12.04 15.47
CA LYS A 55 35.04 12.48 15.71
C LYS A 55 35.50 13.49 14.66
N GLU A 56 35.35 13.17 13.38
CA GLU A 56 35.69 14.06 12.28
C GLU A 56 34.93 15.40 12.35
N TYR A 57 33.67 15.37 12.73
CA TYR A 57 32.87 16.58 12.93
C TYR A 57 33.41 17.46 14.05
N LEU A 58 33.81 16.89 15.20
CA LEU A 58 34.41 17.62 16.31
C LEU A 58 35.80 18.16 15.94
N ASP A 59 36.60 17.40 15.22
CA ASP A 59 37.91 17.82 14.74
C ASP A 59 37.79 19.05 13.81
N VAL A 60 36.82 19.03 12.90
CA VAL A 60 36.50 20.15 12.02
C VAL A 60 36.07 21.37 12.83
N LEU A 61 35.15 21.23 13.77
CA LEU A 61 34.71 22.33 14.64
C LEU A 61 35.84 22.97 15.41
N ALA A 62 36.80 22.18 15.91
CA ALA A 62 37.97 22.66 16.63
C ALA A 62 38.93 23.46 15.72
N ALA A 63 39.00 23.12 14.44
CA ALA A 63 39.87 23.77 13.46
C ALA A 63 39.24 25.01 12.79
N LEU A 64 37.93 25.27 12.99
CA LEU A 64 37.24 26.43 12.43
C LEU A 64 37.66 27.75 13.11
N PRO A 65 37.61 28.88 12.39
CA PRO A 65 37.85 30.23 12.96
C PRO A 65 36.88 30.50 14.11
N LYS A 66 37.37 31.14 15.17
CA LYS A 66 36.56 31.54 16.32
C LYS A 66 35.37 32.40 15.86
N GLY A 67 34.17 32.04 16.29
CA GLY A 67 32.95 32.75 15.93
C GLY A 67 32.25 32.26 14.68
N ASN A 68 32.79 31.27 13.94
CA ASN A 68 32.15 30.74 12.74
C ASN A 68 30.73 30.16 13.05
N GLN A 69 30.57 29.48 14.19
CA GLN A 69 29.29 28.91 14.59
C GLN A 69 28.24 29.95 15.02
N SER A 70 28.67 31.20 15.32
CA SER A 70 27.74 32.30 15.65
C SER A 70 27.23 33.08 14.44
N LEU A 71 27.72 32.74 13.25
CA LEU A 71 27.20 33.32 11.99
C LEU A 71 25.79 32.89 11.73
N ASP A 72 25.07 33.64 10.94
CA ASP A 72 23.73 33.26 10.50
C ASP A 72 23.79 31.96 9.63
N ASP A 73 22.76 31.11 9.68
CA ASP A 73 22.67 29.87 8.88
C ASP A 73 22.64 30.13 7.37
N SER A 74 22.29 31.32 6.96
CA SER A 74 22.32 31.78 5.57
C SER A 74 23.72 32.30 5.10
N ASP A 75 24.69 32.46 6.00
CA ASP A 75 26.02 32.96 5.65
C ASP A 75 26.80 31.88 4.87
N PRO A 76 27.29 32.18 3.68
CA PRO A 76 28.08 31.24 2.87
C PRO A 76 29.35 30.72 3.57
N ASN A 77 29.91 31.48 4.52
CA ASN A 77 31.14 31.12 5.24
C ASN A 77 30.89 30.26 6.47
N LYS A 78 29.63 30.11 6.90
CA LYS A 78 29.28 29.24 8.04
C LYS A 78 29.41 27.78 7.65
N PHE A 79 30.10 27.01 8.48
CA PHE A 79 30.09 25.55 8.38
C PHE A 79 28.82 25.00 9.00
N VAL A 80 28.01 24.29 8.19
CA VAL A 80 26.76 23.65 8.63
C VAL A 80 26.79 22.18 8.27
N ALA A 81 26.75 21.32 9.28
CA ALA A 81 26.57 19.88 9.10
C ALA A 81 25.44 19.40 10.02
N MET A 82 24.59 18.56 9.51
CA MET A 82 23.40 18.06 10.21
C MET A 82 23.26 16.55 10.07
N MET A 83 22.40 15.96 10.90
CA MET A 83 22.05 14.54 10.85
C MET A 83 20.54 14.34 10.64
N GLY A 84 20.17 13.14 10.20
CA GLY A 84 18.79 12.69 10.14
C GLY A 84 17.99 13.23 8.96
N ALA A 85 16.69 13.02 9.04
CA ALA A 85 15.75 13.42 8.00
C ALA A 85 15.70 14.93 7.78
N GLU A 86 16.02 15.71 8.79
CA GLU A 86 16.03 17.17 8.76
C GLU A 86 17.16 17.69 7.86
N ALA A 87 18.35 17.06 7.92
CA ALA A 87 19.45 17.36 7.02
C ALA A 87 19.06 17.10 5.55
N ILE A 88 18.43 15.96 5.29
CA ILE A 88 17.98 15.59 3.94
C ILE A 88 16.89 16.56 3.44
N TYR A 89 15.96 16.98 4.30
CA TYR A 89 14.95 17.98 3.97
C TYR A 89 15.59 19.30 3.51
N THR A 90 16.58 19.78 4.26
CA THR A 90 17.31 21.02 3.92
C THR A 90 18.07 20.87 2.60
N LEU A 91 18.74 19.75 2.38
CA LEU A 91 19.44 19.50 1.13
C LEU A 91 18.49 19.43 -0.07
N LEU A 92 17.33 18.74 0.08
CA LEU A 92 16.34 18.65 -1.00
C LEU A 92 15.71 20.00 -1.34
N LYS A 93 15.53 20.88 -0.36
CA LYS A 93 15.03 22.25 -0.56
C LYS A 93 15.99 23.11 -1.37
N GLN A 94 17.30 22.83 -1.28
CA GLN A 94 18.36 23.55 -1.98
C GLN A 94 18.65 22.99 -3.39
N VAL A 95 17.96 21.93 -3.84
CA VAL A 95 18.18 21.32 -5.14
C VAL A 95 17.62 22.23 -6.25
N ASP A 96 18.50 22.63 -7.17
CA ASP A 96 18.10 23.27 -8.43
C ASP A 96 17.93 22.22 -9.53
N LEU A 97 16.65 21.91 -9.84
CA LEU A 97 16.28 20.90 -10.82
C LEU A 97 16.70 21.26 -12.25
N ASP A 98 16.71 22.55 -12.59
CA ASP A 98 17.04 23.01 -13.96
C ASP A 98 18.52 22.86 -14.25
N SER A 99 19.37 23.34 -13.34
CA SER A 99 20.83 23.20 -13.43
C SER A 99 21.22 21.71 -13.45
N MET A 100 20.62 20.88 -12.60
CA MET A 100 20.90 19.45 -12.57
C MET A 100 20.46 18.72 -13.85
N SER A 101 19.32 19.08 -14.41
CA SER A 101 18.86 18.52 -15.68
C SER A 101 19.86 18.81 -16.80
N TYR A 102 20.29 20.05 -16.90
CA TYR A 102 21.26 20.46 -17.92
C TYR A 102 22.60 19.69 -17.77
N SER A 103 23.14 19.64 -16.56
CA SER A 103 24.43 18.96 -16.31
C SER A 103 24.36 17.46 -16.57
N LEU A 104 23.25 16.81 -16.24
CA LEU A 104 23.06 15.37 -16.46
C LEU A 104 22.82 15.04 -17.95
N ARG A 105 22.16 15.91 -18.71
CA ARG A 105 22.01 15.74 -20.16
C ARG A 105 23.38 15.82 -20.84
N HIS A 106 24.20 16.81 -20.45
CA HIS A 106 25.55 16.92 -20.93
C HIS A 106 26.40 15.68 -20.57
N LYS A 107 26.33 15.24 -19.30
CA LYS A 107 27.04 14.04 -18.85
C LYS A 107 26.57 12.77 -19.60
N ALA A 108 25.28 12.61 -19.84
CA ALA A 108 24.74 11.46 -20.60
C ALA A 108 25.18 11.44 -22.07
N SER A 109 25.47 12.60 -22.67
CA SER A 109 25.98 12.73 -24.05
C SER A 109 27.48 12.51 -24.16
N THR A 110 28.26 12.93 -23.15
CA THR A 110 29.74 12.89 -23.18
C THR A 110 30.31 11.59 -22.56
N GLU A 111 29.58 10.91 -21.70
CA GLU A 111 30.06 9.71 -21.00
C GLU A 111 30.25 8.52 -21.94
N THR A 112 31.43 7.93 -21.93
CA THR A 112 31.81 6.77 -22.76
C THR A 112 31.42 5.43 -22.08
N SER A 113 31.37 5.40 -20.76
CA SER A 113 30.99 4.20 -19.99
C SER A 113 29.50 3.95 -20.05
N GLN A 114 29.06 2.80 -20.58
CA GLN A 114 27.66 2.41 -20.69
C GLN A 114 26.95 2.36 -19.31
N GLN A 115 27.64 1.91 -18.27
CA GLN A 115 27.11 1.87 -16.91
C GLN A 115 26.83 3.27 -16.36
N ARG A 116 27.82 4.17 -16.43
CA ARG A 116 27.69 5.55 -15.95
C ARG A 116 26.64 6.33 -16.74
N LYS A 117 26.56 6.10 -18.05
CA LYS A 117 25.51 6.66 -18.91
C LYS A 117 24.11 6.17 -18.46
N SER A 118 23.95 4.89 -18.19
CA SER A 118 22.68 4.34 -17.68
C SER A 118 22.28 4.93 -16.32
N GLU A 119 23.25 5.13 -15.41
CA GLU A 119 23.00 5.78 -14.12
C GLU A 119 22.59 7.25 -14.28
N ALA A 120 23.29 8.01 -15.15
CA ALA A 120 22.94 9.39 -15.46
C ALA A 120 21.53 9.51 -16.05
N LEU A 121 21.13 8.59 -16.95
CA LEU A 121 19.78 8.56 -17.52
C LEU A 121 18.71 8.25 -16.47
N LYS A 122 18.98 7.31 -15.54
CA LYS A 122 18.05 7.01 -14.44
C LYS A 122 17.84 8.22 -13.52
N CYS A 123 18.94 8.94 -13.20
CA CYS A 123 18.87 10.16 -12.43
C CYS A 123 18.10 11.25 -13.18
N LEU A 124 18.39 11.44 -14.46
CA LEU A 124 17.71 12.40 -15.33
C LEU A 124 16.20 12.14 -15.39
N ASN A 125 15.77 10.89 -15.51
CA ASN A 125 14.35 10.55 -15.51
C ASN A 125 13.62 10.99 -14.21
N VAL A 126 14.29 10.88 -13.06
CA VAL A 126 13.73 11.36 -11.79
C VAL A 126 13.57 12.87 -11.78
N ILE A 127 14.62 13.59 -12.22
CA ILE A 127 14.63 15.06 -12.26
C ILE A 127 13.60 15.59 -13.24
N GLU A 128 13.53 15.02 -14.44
CA GLU A 128 12.53 15.42 -15.45
C GLU A 128 11.08 15.15 -14.96
N SER A 129 10.86 14.09 -14.18
CA SER A 129 9.55 13.83 -13.58
C SER A 129 9.14 14.93 -12.60
N PHE A 130 10.08 15.49 -11.82
CA PHE A 130 9.80 16.64 -10.96
C PHE A 130 9.58 17.92 -11.78
N ARG A 131 10.40 18.18 -12.79
CA ARG A 131 10.25 19.34 -13.68
C ARG A 131 8.92 19.32 -14.45
N ALA A 132 8.55 18.16 -15.01
CA ALA A 132 7.28 17.96 -15.71
C ALA A 132 6.05 18.18 -14.83
N SER A 133 6.20 18.13 -13.51
CA SER A 133 5.11 18.42 -12.58
C SER A 133 4.81 19.93 -12.43
N GLU A 134 5.60 20.82 -13.06
CA GLU A 134 5.40 22.27 -13.04
C GLU A 134 5.22 22.86 -11.62
N GLY A 135 6.02 22.38 -10.68
CA GLY A 135 5.97 22.81 -9.28
C GLY A 135 4.86 22.18 -8.43
N LYS A 136 4.01 21.34 -9.01
CA LYS A 136 2.98 20.59 -8.25
C LYS A 136 3.58 19.56 -7.29
N ASN A 137 4.80 19.07 -7.59
CA ASN A 137 5.54 18.17 -6.72
C ASN A 137 6.93 18.75 -6.46
N LYS A 138 7.28 18.94 -5.20
CA LYS A 138 8.59 19.45 -4.80
C LYS A 138 9.43 18.32 -4.20
N PRO A 139 10.77 18.30 -4.44
CA PRO A 139 11.64 17.26 -3.91
C PRO A 139 11.58 17.12 -2.38
N GLU A 140 11.49 18.23 -1.65
CA GLU A 140 11.41 18.24 -0.19
C GLU A 140 10.17 17.55 0.37
N TRP A 141 9.11 17.36 -0.42
CA TRP A 141 7.91 16.64 0.00
C TRP A 141 8.09 15.12 0.14
N MET A 142 9.22 14.60 -0.29
CA MET A 142 9.61 13.22 0.01
C MET A 142 9.92 13.00 1.49
N VAL A 143 10.11 14.09 2.24
CA VAL A 143 10.28 14.07 3.69
C VAL A 143 8.95 14.43 4.34
N LEU A 144 8.42 13.54 5.17
CA LEU A 144 7.12 13.69 5.78
C LEU A 144 7.21 14.48 7.10
N ASN A 145 6.43 15.54 7.22
CA ASN A 145 6.25 16.30 8.46
C ASN A 145 4.97 15.89 9.20
N VAL A 146 3.97 15.43 8.46
CA VAL A 146 2.68 15.00 8.98
C VAL A 146 2.42 13.57 8.53
N ILE A 147 2.04 12.70 9.47
CA ILE A 147 1.72 11.30 9.20
C ILE A 147 0.21 11.15 9.14
N PRO A 148 -0.36 10.59 8.06
CA PRO A 148 -1.78 10.34 7.96
C PRO A 148 -2.21 9.24 8.93
N VAL A 149 -3.34 9.45 9.60
CA VAL A 149 -3.97 8.46 10.47
C VAL A 149 -5.22 7.94 9.79
N ILE A 150 -5.30 6.64 9.59
CA ILE A 150 -6.48 6.01 8.99
C ILE A 150 -7.68 6.07 9.94
N PRO A 151 -8.93 6.12 9.41
CA PRO A 151 -10.14 6.13 10.23
C PRO A 151 -10.23 4.93 11.20
N PRO A 152 -10.89 5.10 12.37
CA PRO A 152 -11.04 4.04 13.36
C PRO A 152 -11.73 2.76 12.84
N GLU A 153 -12.63 2.90 11.88
CA GLU A 153 -13.36 1.78 11.26
C GLU A 153 -12.42 0.81 10.53
N LEU A 154 -11.28 1.31 10.01
CA LEU A 154 -10.27 0.49 9.34
C LEU A 154 -9.28 -0.17 10.29
N ARG A 155 -9.29 0.23 11.58
CA ARG A 155 -8.46 -0.33 12.66
C ARG A 155 -9.29 -0.57 13.94
N PRO A 156 -10.33 -1.40 13.86
CA PRO A 156 -11.33 -1.51 14.91
C PRO A 156 -10.77 -2.06 16.22
N LEU A 157 -11.41 -1.67 17.31
CA LEU A 157 -11.26 -2.22 18.64
C LEU A 157 -12.55 -3.01 18.95
N VAL A 158 -12.45 -4.33 18.97
CA VAL A 158 -13.61 -5.21 19.12
C VAL A 158 -13.62 -5.80 20.52
N PRO A 159 -14.69 -5.63 21.30
CA PRO A 159 -14.83 -6.31 22.58
C PRO A 159 -14.99 -7.81 22.38
N LEU A 160 -14.30 -8.59 23.17
CA LEU A 160 -14.41 -10.05 23.27
C LEU A 160 -15.12 -10.42 24.57
N ASP A 161 -15.65 -11.65 24.62
CA ASP A 161 -16.21 -12.19 25.85
C ASP A 161 -15.17 -12.21 26.97
N GLY A 162 -15.59 -11.86 28.19
CA GLY A 162 -14.69 -11.76 29.35
C GLY A 162 -13.97 -10.42 29.51
N GLY A 163 -14.46 -9.33 28.90
CA GLY A 163 -13.96 -7.97 29.09
C GLY A 163 -12.62 -7.67 28.40
N ARG A 164 -12.16 -8.57 27.53
CA ARG A 164 -10.97 -8.35 26.71
C ARG A 164 -11.31 -7.65 25.40
N PHE A 165 -10.34 -6.96 24.83
CA PHE A 165 -10.48 -6.31 23.54
C PHE A 165 -9.51 -6.91 22.53
N ALA A 166 -10.00 -7.25 21.34
CA ALA A 166 -9.16 -7.50 20.17
C ALA A 166 -8.90 -6.18 19.45
N THR A 167 -7.65 -5.88 19.20
CA THR A 167 -7.26 -4.65 18.52
C THR A 167 -6.47 -4.97 17.24
N SER A 168 -6.59 -4.08 16.25
CA SER A 168 -5.75 -4.14 15.06
C SER A 168 -4.28 -3.87 15.41
N ASP A 169 -3.35 -4.58 14.78
CA ASP A 169 -1.90 -4.35 14.91
C ASP A 169 -1.52 -2.89 14.61
N LEU A 170 -2.27 -2.20 13.75
CA LEU A 170 -2.05 -0.79 13.42
C LEU A 170 -2.22 0.14 14.63
N ASN A 171 -3.12 -0.16 15.54
CA ASN A 171 -3.30 0.64 16.76
C ASN A 171 -2.04 0.62 17.63
N ASP A 172 -1.36 -0.53 17.74
CA ASP A 172 -0.11 -0.63 18.47
C ASP A 172 1.03 0.12 17.79
N LEU A 173 1.09 0.07 16.46
CA LEU A 173 2.09 0.81 15.69
C LEU A 173 1.88 2.33 15.80
N TYR A 174 0.64 2.83 15.68
CA TYR A 174 0.32 4.23 15.93
C TYR A 174 0.63 4.66 17.37
N ARG A 175 0.26 3.84 18.35
CA ARG A 175 0.56 4.12 19.76
C ARG A 175 2.06 4.29 20.00
N ARG A 176 2.92 3.45 19.41
CA ARG A 176 4.38 3.56 19.50
C ARG A 176 4.88 4.89 18.94
N VAL A 177 4.38 5.30 17.77
CA VAL A 177 4.74 6.59 17.16
C VAL A 177 4.35 7.75 18.08
N ILE A 178 3.12 7.76 18.61
CA ILE A 178 2.61 8.81 19.49
C ILE A 178 3.43 8.89 20.78
N ILE A 179 3.72 7.76 21.42
CA ILE A 179 4.50 7.74 22.67
C ILE A 179 5.91 8.29 22.43
N ARG A 180 6.59 7.87 21.33
CA ARG A 180 7.92 8.37 20.99
C ARG A 180 7.90 9.87 20.66
N ASN A 181 6.90 10.34 19.93
CA ASN A 181 6.76 11.75 19.61
C ASN A 181 6.53 12.59 20.86
N ASN A 182 5.66 12.18 21.78
CA ASN A 182 5.39 12.88 23.02
C ASN A 182 6.62 12.90 23.93
N ARG A 183 7.38 11.79 23.98
CA ARG A 183 8.62 11.73 24.72
C ARG A 183 9.66 12.68 24.15
N LEU A 184 9.85 12.68 22.83
CA LEU A 184 10.77 13.62 22.16
C LEU A 184 10.37 15.08 22.44
N LYS A 185 9.08 15.43 22.35
CA LYS A 185 8.58 16.78 22.66
C LYS A 185 8.99 17.19 24.08
N ARG A 186 8.75 16.33 25.08
CA ARG A 186 9.12 16.59 26.47
C ARG A 186 10.64 16.74 26.65
N LEU A 187 11.45 15.92 25.96
CA LEU A 187 12.91 16.03 26.02
C LEU A 187 13.43 17.35 25.41
N ILE A 188 12.79 17.84 24.38
CA ILE A 188 13.11 19.17 23.80
C ILE A 188 12.73 20.29 24.77
N GLU A 189 11.57 20.22 25.40
CA GLU A 189 11.10 21.22 26.38
C GLU A 189 12.05 21.37 27.57
N ILE A 190 12.58 20.27 28.08
CA ILE A 190 13.58 20.26 29.20
C ILE A 190 15.01 20.51 28.74
N LYS A 191 15.25 20.78 27.45
CA LYS A 191 16.59 20.99 26.87
C LYS A 191 17.57 19.86 27.19
N ALA A 192 17.11 18.60 27.00
CA ALA A 192 17.95 17.42 27.27
C ALA A 192 19.23 17.41 26.41
N PRO A 193 20.32 16.74 26.85
CA PRO A 193 21.54 16.60 26.08
C PRO A 193 21.30 16.08 24.65
N GLU A 194 22.09 16.60 23.70
CA GLU A 194 21.91 16.29 22.26
C GLU A 194 21.99 14.79 21.96
N VAL A 195 22.85 14.05 22.66
CA VAL A 195 22.99 12.59 22.48
C VAL A 195 21.66 11.87 22.75
N ILE A 196 20.93 12.31 23.80
CA ILE A 196 19.63 11.73 24.16
C ILE A 196 18.58 12.12 23.11
N LEU A 197 18.58 13.37 22.65
CA LEU A 197 17.69 13.85 21.61
C LEU A 197 17.90 13.11 20.28
N ARG A 198 19.15 12.91 19.87
CA ARG A 198 19.50 12.14 18.66
C ARG A 198 18.98 10.70 18.73
N ASN A 199 19.18 10.03 19.86
CA ASN A 199 18.71 8.67 20.04
C ASN A 199 17.16 8.58 19.97
N GLU A 200 16.44 9.51 20.61
CA GLU A 200 14.98 9.51 20.57
C GLU A 200 14.45 9.89 19.18
N LYS A 201 15.09 10.80 18.46
CA LYS A 201 14.79 11.11 17.04
C LYS A 201 14.97 9.86 16.17
N ARG A 202 16.07 9.09 16.35
CA ARG A 202 16.29 7.82 15.67
C ARG A 202 15.20 6.80 15.97
N MET A 203 14.82 6.66 17.24
CA MET A 203 13.76 5.73 17.65
C MET A 203 12.38 6.14 17.09
N LEU A 204 12.11 7.41 16.98
CA LEU A 204 10.89 7.91 16.32
C LEU A 204 10.90 7.59 14.82
N GLN A 205 12.02 7.82 14.13
CA GLN A 205 12.20 7.43 12.73
C GLN A 205 11.92 5.93 12.52
N GLU A 206 12.47 5.08 13.40
CA GLU A 206 12.25 3.64 13.34
C GLU A 206 10.79 3.23 13.63
N ALA A 207 10.10 3.92 14.54
CA ALA A 207 8.70 3.66 14.84
C ALA A 207 7.81 3.97 13.63
N VAL A 208 8.08 5.07 12.93
CA VAL A 208 7.35 5.43 11.71
C VAL A 208 7.67 4.47 10.56
N ASP A 209 8.92 4.06 10.41
CA ASP A 209 9.30 3.01 9.46
C ASP A 209 8.50 1.72 9.67
N SER A 210 8.34 1.31 10.93
CA SER A 210 7.58 0.10 11.27
C SER A 210 6.09 0.25 11.01
N LEU A 211 5.53 1.45 11.17
CA LEU A 211 4.14 1.75 10.83
C LEU A 211 3.88 1.59 9.32
N PHE A 212 4.80 2.08 8.48
CA PHE A 212 4.63 2.01 7.04
C PHE A 212 4.98 0.64 6.47
N ASP A 213 6.12 0.05 6.82
CA ASP A 213 6.55 -1.27 6.35
C ASP A 213 7.43 -2.00 7.38
N ASN A 214 6.78 -2.74 8.26
CA ASN A 214 7.46 -3.52 9.30
C ASN A 214 8.25 -4.70 8.74
N SER A 215 7.84 -5.27 7.62
CA SER A 215 8.43 -6.49 7.05
C SER A 215 9.83 -6.29 6.44
N ARG A 216 10.21 -5.05 6.14
CA ARG A 216 11.53 -4.73 5.54
C ARG A 216 12.66 -4.59 6.55
N LYS A 217 12.36 -4.56 7.84
CA LYS A 217 13.38 -4.46 8.89
C LYS A 217 13.93 -5.83 9.27
N SER A 218 15.24 -5.90 9.54
CA SER A 218 15.87 -7.07 10.16
C SER A 218 15.25 -7.36 11.54
N ASN A 219 14.99 -6.31 12.31
CA ASN A 219 14.33 -6.37 13.62
C ASN A 219 12.91 -5.82 13.54
N ALA A 220 12.01 -6.57 12.87
CA ALA A 220 10.61 -6.23 12.82
C ALA A 220 9.98 -6.15 14.22
N VAL A 221 9.08 -5.20 14.43
CA VAL A 221 8.30 -5.11 15.66
C VAL A 221 7.36 -6.31 15.75
N LYS A 222 7.42 -7.03 16.87
CA LYS A 222 6.64 -8.25 17.12
C LYS A 222 5.69 -8.04 18.29
N ASN A 223 4.63 -8.85 18.33
CA ASN A 223 3.75 -8.99 19.49
C ASN A 223 4.37 -9.96 20.54
N GLU A 224 3.67 -10.19 21.65
CA GLU A 224 4.08 -11.10 22.72
C GLU A 224 4.30 -12.54 22.25
N SER A 225 3.60 -12.98 21.20
CA SER A 225 3.74 -14.30 20.58
C SER A 225 4.79 -14.35 19.46
N ASN A 226 5.75 -13.44 19.42
CA ASN A 226 6.83 -13.35 18.42
C ASN A 226 6.38 -13.19 16.95
N ARG A 227 5.09 -12.95 16.71
CA ARG A 227 4.56 -12.64 15.37
C ARG A 227 4.85 -11.19 15.01
N PRO A 228 5.41 -10.89 13.82
CA PRO A 228 5.58 -9.51 13.37
C PRO A 228 4.22 -8.82 13.21
N LEU A 229 4.13 -7.57 13.65
CA LEU A 229 2.91 -6.77 13.51
C LEU A 229 2.68 -6.41 12.04
N LYS A 230 1.42 -6.45 11.62
CA LYS A 230 0.99 -6.12 10.26
C LYS A 230 0.98 -4.61 10.06
N SER A 231 1.87 -4.11 9.20
CA SER A 231 2.01 -2.68 8.88
C SER A 231 1.00 -2.22 7.81
N LEU A 232 0.97 -0.91 7.51
CA LEU A 232 0.14 -0.34 6.44
C LEU A 232 0.47 -0.97 5.08
N SER A 233 1.74 -1.13 4.74
CA SER A 233 2.18 -1.79 3.50
C SER A 233 1.71 -3.24 3.44
N ASP A 234 1.77 -3.99 4.55
CA ASP A 234 1.34 -5.38 4.63
C ASP A 234 -0.18 -5.54 4.46
N SER A 235 -0.95 -4.50 4.77
CA SER A 235 -2.39 -4.48 4.52
C SER A 235 -2.75 -4.35 3.04
N LEU A 236 -1.83 -3.87 2.21
CA LEU A 236 -2.02 -3.66 0.77
C LEU A 236 -1.44 -4.76 -0.08
N LYS A 237 -0.25 -5.28 0.28
CA LYS A 237 0.51 -6.26 -0.48
C LYS A 237 0.15 -7.72 -0.15
N GLY A 238 0.51 -8.64 -1.06
CA GLY A 238 0.32 -10.08 -0.87
C GLY A 238 -1.08 -10.60 -1.23
N LYS A 239 -1.29 -11.91 -1.03
CA LYS A 239 -2.56 -12.60 -1.37
C LYS A 239 -3.75 -12.10 -0.55
N GLN A 240 -3.52 -11.75 0.72
CA GLN A 240 -4.52 -11.24 1.65
C GLN A 240 -4.54 -9.71 1.72
N GLY A 241 -3.75 -9.04 0.87
CA GLY A 241 -3.74 -7.60 0.77
C GLY A 241 -4.96 -7.06 0.04
N ARG A 242 -5.24 -5.78 0.25
CA ARG A 242 -6.42 -5.09 -0.29
C ARG A 242 -6.51 -5.20 -1.82
N PHE A 243 -5.38 -5.10 -2.52
CA PHE A 243 -5.38 -5.18 -3.98
C PHE A 243 -5.86 -6.54 -4.49
N ARG A 244 -5.29 -7.64 -4.00
CA ARG A 244 -5.62 -8.99 -4.50
C ARG A 244 -6.93 -9.53 -3.93
N GLN A 245 -7.27 -9.18 -2.70
CA GLN A 245 -8.44 -9.74 -2.01
C GLN A 245 -9.73 -8.97 -2.29
N ASN A 246 -9.66 -7.63 -2.46
CA ASN A 246 -10.87 -6.80 -2.50
C ASN A 246 -11.00 -5.93 -3.76
N LEU A 247 -9.91 -5.63 -4.48
CA LEU A 247 -9.93 -4.75 -5.65
C LEU A 247 -9.89 -5.51 -6.97
N LEU A 248 -8.99 -6.49 -7.12
CA LEU A 248 -8.92 -7.33 -8.31
C LEU A 248 -10.04 -8.37 -8.38
N GLY A 249 -10.64 -8.69 -7.25
CA GLY A 249 -11.80 -9.56 -7.16
C GLY A 249 -12.63 -9.17 -5.94
N LYS A 250 -13.96 -9.26 -6.08
CA LYS A 250 -14.92 -8.94 -5.02
C LYS A 250 -15.90 -10.08 -4.86
N ARG A 251 -16.47 -10.22 -3.66
CA ARG A 251 -17.68 -11.02 -3.47
C ARG A 251 -18.84 -10.30 -4.13
N VAL A 252 -19.65 -11.04 -4.85
CA VAL A 252 -20.78 -10.50 -5.61
C VAL A 252 -22.09 -11.07 -5.07
N ASP A 253 -23.14 -10.26 -5.15
CA ASP A 253 -24.52 -10.68 -4.88
C ASP A 253 -25.10 -11.45 -6.09
N TYR A 254 -26.28 -12.02 -5.91
CA TYR A 254 -26.97 -12.82 -6.94
C TYR A 254 -26.12 -13.97 -7.45
N SER A 255 -25.47 -14.65 -6.53
CA SER A 255 -24.67 -15.84 -6.76
C SER A 255 -25.08 -16.94 -5.79
N ALA A 256 -24.88 -18.18 -6.20
CA ALA A 256 -25.22 -19.33 -5.38
C ALA A 256 -24.15 -20.43 -5.52
N ARG A 257 -24.12 -21.33 -4.58
CA ARG A 257 -23.21 -22.49 -4.55
C ARG A 257 -23.96 -23.72 -4.12
N SER A 258 -23.76 -24.83 -4.84
CA SER A 258 -24.31 -26.13 -4.49
C SER A 258 -23.45 -27.25 -5.04
N VAL A 259 -23.81 -28.47 -4.69
CA VAL A 259 -23.24 -29.69 -5.26
C VAL A 259 -23.70 -29.82 -6.71
N ILE A 260 -22.84 -30.38 -7.56
CA ILE A 260 -23.14 -30.73 -8.95
C ILE A 260 -23.39 -32.22 -9.07
N VAL A 261 -24.33 -32.58 -9.93
CA VAL A 261 -24.62 -33.97 -10.32
C VAL A 261 -24.74 -34.05 -11.84
N VAL A 262 -24.59 -35.25 -12.38
CA VAL A 262 -24.77 -35.47 -13.81
C VAL A 262 -26.24 -35.38 -14.19
N GLY A 263 -26.55 -34.72 -15.31
CA GLY A 263 -27.89 -34.59 -15.89
C GLY A 263 -27.91 -35.03 -17.34
N PRO A 264 -28.03 -36.34 -17.65
CA PRO A 264 -27.95 -36.85 -19.02
C PRO A 264 -29.12 -36.41 -19.92
N GLU A 265 -30.21 -35.95 -19.33
CA GLU A 265 -31.39 -35.45 -20.05
C GLU A 265 -31.27 -34.00 -20.53
N LEU A 266 -30.21 -33.29 -20.09
CA LEU A 266 -29.96 -31.91 -20.47
C LEU A 266 -29.37 -31.84 -21.88
N LYS A 267 -29.68 -30.76 -22.60
CA LYS A 267 -28.94 -30.42 -23.81
C LYS A 267 -27.58 -29.86 -23.45
N MET A 268 -26.66 -29.86 -24.43
CA MET A 268 -25.27 -29.42 -24.22
C MET A 268 -25.15 -27.98 -23.67
N HIS A 269 -26.07 -27.10 -24.02
CA HIS A 269 -26.13 -25.70 -23.59
C HIS A 269 -26.99 -25.45 -22.37
N GLU A 270 -27.61 -26.49 -21.81
CA GLU A 270 -28.51 -26.40 -20.66
C GLU A 270 -27.81 -26.85 -19.39
N MET A 271 -28.22 -26.24 -18.27
CA MET A 271 -27.88 -26.71 -16.94
C MET A 271 -29.13 -26.74 -16.07
N GLY A 272 -29.20 -27.75 -15.18
CA GLY A 272 -30.29 -27.82 -14.20
C GLY A 272 -29.96 -26.99 -12.98
N ILE A 273 -30.82 -26.04 -12.64
CA ILE A 273 -30.70 -25.20 -11.44
C ILE A 273 -31.88 -25.44 -10.50
N PRO A 274 -31.66 -25.69 -9.20
CA PRO A 274 -32.72 -25.73 -8.20
C PRO A 274 -33.54 -24.44 -8.20
N LYS A 275 -34.88 -24.57 -8.04
CA LYS A 275 -35.78 -23.42 -8.01
C LYS A 275 -35.40 -22.36 -7.02
N ASP A 276 -34.95 -22.75 -5.81
CA ASP A 276 -34.56 -21.85 -4.75
C ASP A 276 -33.29 -21.03 -5.13
N MET A 277 -32.33 -21.66 -5.80
CA MET A 277 -31.16 -20.97 -6.31
C MET A 277 -31.51 -20.00 -7.43
N ALA A 278 -32.35 -20.42 -8.34
CA ALA A 278 -32.82 -19.56 -9.45
C ALA A 278 -33.56 -18.34 -8.92
N ALA A 279 -34.38 -18.47 -7.90
CA ALA A 279 -35.06 -17.34 -7.26
C ALA A 279 -34.08 -16.30 -6.70
N GLU A 280 -32.97 -16.73 -6.13
CA GLU A 280 -31.95 -15.80 -5.61
C GLU A 280 -31.12 -15.16 -6.74
N LEU A 281 -30.73 -15.94 -7.76
CA LEU A 281 -29.96 -15.43 -8.91
C LEU A 281 -30.76 -14.37 -9.71
N TYR A 282 -32.04 -14.62 -9.94
CA TYR A 282 -32.90 -13.76 -10.73
C TYR A 282 -33.75 -12.79 -9.90
N LYS A 283 -33.46 -12.64 -8.62
CA LYS A 283 -34.20 -11.78 -7.67
C LYS A 283 -34.53 -10.38 -8.21
N PRO A 284 -33.59 -9.62 -8.81
CA PRO A 284 -33.90 -8.30 -9.35
C PRO A 284 -34.93 -8.33 -10.46
N PHE A 285 -34.83 -9.29 -11.36
CA PHE A 285 -35.74 -9.42 -12.51
C PHE A 285 -37.14 -9.85 -12.06
N VAL A 286 -37.23 -10.75 -11.09
CA VAL A 286 -38.51 -11.15 -10.50
C VAL A 286 -39.17 -9.98 -9.78
N ILE A 287 -38.41 -9.19 -9.02
CA ILE A 287 -38.91 -7.97 -8.36
C ILE A 287 -39.49 -7.01 -9.38
N ARG A 288 -38.76 -6.75 -10.47
CA ARG A 288 -39.23 -5.89 -11.55
C ARG A 288 -40.53 -6.40 -12.14
N LYS A 289 -40.62 -7.68 -12.48
CA LYS A 289 -41.82 -8.28 -13.05
C LYS A 289 -43.04 -8.29 -12.11
N LEU A 290 -42.82 -8.46 -10.80
CA LEU A 290 -43.87 -8.34 -9.79
C LEU A 290 -44.47 -6.93 -9.74
N ILE A 291 -43.63 -5.92 -9.86
CA ILE A 291 -44.07 -4.50 -9.89
C ILE A 291 -44.76 -4.18 -11.22
N GLU A 292 -44.18 -4.58 -12.36
CA GLU A 292 -44.74 -4.38 -13.69
C GLU A 292 -46.15 -4.99 -13.86
N ARG A 293 -46.35 -6.17 -13.24
CA ARG A 293 -47.67 -6.85 -13.24
C ARG A 293 -48.65 -6.30 -12.21
N GLY A 294 -48.28 -5.30 -11.43
CA GLY A 294 -49.11 -4.71 -10.39
C GLY A 294 -49.41 -5.58 -9.17
N ILE A 295 -48.74 -6.74 -9.02
CA ILE A 295 -48.90 -7.62 -7.89
C ILE A 295 -48.44 -6.98 -6.58
N VAL A 296 -47.39 -6.15 -6.69
CA VAL A 296 -46.84 -5.36 -5.58
C VAL A 296 -46.57 -3.94 -6.01
N LYS A 297 -46.66 -3.00 -5.06
CA LYS A 297 -46.41 -1.59 -5.29
C LYS A 297 -44.98 -1.15 -4.89
N THR A 298 -44.29 -1.92 -4.04
CA THR A 298 -42.99 -1.55 -3.50
C THR A 298 -41.98 -2.70 -3.57
N VAL A 299 -40.70 -2.36 -3.72
CA VAL A 299 -39.57 -3.31 -3.70
C VAL A 299 -39.53 -4.09 -2.38
N LYS A 300 -39.88 -3.44 -1.25
CA LYS A 300 -39.91 -4.10 0.05
C LYS A 300 -40.95 -5.23 0.14
N SER A 301 -42.13 -4.99 -0.43
CA SER A 301 -43.19 -6.00 -0.53
C SER A 301 -42.81 -7.14 -1.47
N ALA A 302 -42.17 -6.82 -2.61
CA ALA A 302 -41.66 -7.82 -3.54
C ALA A 302 -40.65 -8.76 -2.90
N LYS A 303 -39.67 -8.21 -2.17
CA LYS A 303 -38.70 -9.02 -1.41
C LYS A 303 -39.36 -9.96 -0.42
N LYS A 304 -40.37 -9.51 0.33
CA LYS A 304 -41.10 -10.35 1.27
C LYS A 304 -41.81 -11.53 0.58
N ILE A 305 -42.39 -11.34 -0.61
CA ILE A 305 -43.03 -12.40 -1.39
C ILE A 305 -41.96 -13.41 -1.82
N ILE A 306 -40.81 -12.96 -2.32
CA ILE A 306 -39.70 -13.86 -2.74
C ILE A 306 -39.19 -14.66 -1.55
N ASP A 307 -38.95 -14.00 -0.41
CA ASP A 307 -38.42 -14.66 0.80
C ASP A 307 -39.42 -15.71 1.37
N ARG A 308 -40.74 -15.51 1.15
CA ARG A 308 -41.79 -16.48 1.52
C ARG A 308 -41.98 -17.60 0.49
N LYS A 309 -41.31 -17.53 -0.66
CA LYS A 309 -41.42 -18.53 -1.74
C LYS A 309 -42.87 -18.74 -2.22
N ASP A 310 -43.60 -17.64 -2.41
CA ASP A 310 -44.97 -17.67 -2.86
C ASP A 310 -45.08 -18.36 -4.24
N PRO A 311 -46.09 -19.21 -4.50
CA PRO A 311 -46.27 -19.91 -5.77
C PRO A 311 -46.29 -19.02 -7.01
N VAL A 312 -46.73 -17.77 -6.89
CA VAL A 312 -46.75 -16.78 -7.98
C VAL A 312 -45.36 -16.53 -8.57
N ILE A 313 -44.30 -16.72 -7.76
CA ILE A 313 -42.92 -16.46 -8.21
C ILE A 313 -42.50 -17.47 -9.27
N TRP A 314 -42.88 -18.71 -9.16
CA TRP A 314 -42.40 -19.77 -10.04
C TRP A 314 -42.79 -19.56 -11.50
N GLY A 315 -44.01 -19.11 -11.75
CA GLY A 315 -44.46 -18.77 -13.10
C GLY A 315 -43.77 -17.54 -13.69
N ILE A 316 -43.39 -16.57 -12.86
CA ILE A 316 -42.63 -15.42 -13.27
C ILE A 316 -41.18 -15.84 -13.55
N LEU A 317 -40.59 -16.62 -12.67
CA LEU A 317 -39.23 -17.10 -12.77
C LEU A 317 -39.01 -17.93 -14.03
N GLU A 318 -39.91 -18.83 -14.38
CA GLU A 318 -39.84 -19.63 -15.60
C GLU A 318 -39.80 -18.77 -16.86
N ASN A 319 -40.58 -17.68 -16.90
CA ASN A 319 -40.56 -16.73 -18.02
C ASN A 319 -39.26 -15.87 -18.04
N VAL A 320 -38.74 -15.49 -16.89
CA VAL A 320 -37.53 -14.66 -16.79
C VAL A 320 -36.28 -15.45 -17.20
N ILE A 321 -36.24 -16.73 -16.91
CA ILE A 321 -35.09 -17.60 -17.23
C ILE A 321 -34.93 -17.82 -18.72
N LYS A 322 -36.03 -17.80 -19.50
CA LYS A 322 -35.96 -18.02 -20.95
C LYS A 322 -35.09 -16.97 -21.63
N GLY A 323 -34.00 -17.42 -22.29
CA GLY A 323 -33.04 -16.53 -22.96
C GLY A 323 -32.10 -15.75 -22.03
N HIS A 324 -32.05 -16.10 -20.75
CA HIS A 324 -31.22 -15.44 -19.76
C HIS A 324 -30.16 -16.42 -19.20
N PRO A 325 -28.98 -16.53 -19.81
CA PRO A 325 -27.98 -17.50 -19.39
C PRO A 325 -27.36 -17.14 -18.05
N VAL A 326 -26.80 -18.14 -17.36
CA VAL A 326 -26.03 -18.00 -16.14
C VAL A 326 -24.59 -18.46 -16.37
N LEU A 327 -23.65 -17.87 -15.64
CA LEU A 327 -22.26 -18.34 -15.62
C LEU A 327 -22.11 -19.40 -14.53
N MET A 328 -21.61 -20.57 -14.91
CA MET A 328 -21.24 -21.63 -13.99
C MET A 328 -19.72 -21.76 -13.89
N ASN A 329 -19.23 -21.92 -12.67
CA ASN A 329 -17.81 -22.12 -12.39
C ASN A 329 -17.62 -23.29 -11.43
N ARG A 330 -16.58 -24.10 -11.63
CA ARG A 330 -16.08 -25.08 -10.66
C ARG A 330 -14.65 -24.73 -10.24
N ALA A 331 -14.40 -24.68 -8.94
CA ALA A 331 -13.06 -24.54 -8.39
C ALA A 331 -12.36 -25.93 -8.29
N PRO A 332 -11.04 -26.03 -8.57
CA PRO A 332 -10.17 -24.96 -9.03
C PRO A 332 -10.36 -24.61 -10.51
N THR A 333 -10.36 -23.33 -10.87
CA THR A 333 -10.45 -22.89 -12.26
C THR A 333 -9.07 -22.94 -12.90
N LEU A 334 -8.75 -24.03 -13.58
CA LEU A 334 -7.43 -24.28 -14.15
C LEU A 334 -7.23 -23.62 -15.51
N HIS A 335 -8.30 -23.46 -16.27
CA HIS A 335 -8.31 -22.89 -17.62
C HIS A 335 -9.63 -22.15 -17.89
N ARG A 336 -9.72 -21.44 -19.02
CA ARG A 336 -10.89 -20.60 -19.34
C ARG A 336 -12.22 -21.37 -19.44
N LEU A 337 -12.21 -22.66 -19.78
CA LEU A 337 -13.41 -23.50 -19.85
C LEU A 337 -13.93 -23.93 -18.46
N GLY A 338 -13.23 -23.62 -17.38
CA GLY A 338 -13.73 -23.76 -16.02
C GLY A 338 -14.82 -22.75 -15.66
N ILE A 339 -15.12 -21.79 -16.56
CA ILE A 339 -16.25 -20.85 -16.45
C ILE A 339 -16.98 -20.89 -17.79
N GLN A 340 -18.23 -21.32 -17.80
CA GLN A 340 -19.06 -21.40 -19.01
C GLN A 340 -20.45 -20.85 -18.75
N ALA A 341 -21.08 -20.33 -19.80
CA ALA A 341 -22.46 -19.86 -19.77
C ALA A 341 -23.41 -20.98 -20.20
N PHE A 342 -24.45 -21.20 -19.43
CA PHE A 342 -25.51 -22.18 -19.74
C PHE A 342 -26.88 -21.52 -19.67
N GLN A 343 -27.81 -22.03 -20.48
CA GLN A 343 -29.22 -21.74 -20.34
C GLN A 343 -29.78 -22.55 -19.16
N PRO A 344 -30.28 -21.90 -18.09
CA PRO A 344 -30.79 -22.64 -16.94
C PRO A 344 -32.13 -23.29 -17.24
N LYS A 345 -32.33 -24.48 -16.69
CA LYS A 345 -33.58 -25.23 -16.63
C LYS A 345 -33.92 -25.47 -15.16
N LEU A 346 -35.13 -25.17 -14.77
CA LEU A 346 -35.57 -25.37 -13.37
C LEU A 346 -35.72 -26.86 -13.09
N ILE A 347 -35.13 -27.28 -11.97
CA ILE A 347 -35.22 -28.65 -11.46
C ILE A 347 -35.62 -28.62 -9.98
N GLU A 348 -36.17 -29.74 -9.55
CA GLU A 348 -36.43 -30.00 -8.12
C GLU A 348 -35.14 -30.49 -7.43
N GLY A 349 -35.06 -30.29 -6.13
CA GLY A 349 -33.91 -30.71 -5.33
C GLY A 349 -33.01 -29.57 -4.94
N LYS A 350 -31.79 -29.89 -4.49
CA LYS A 350 -30.77 -28.92 -4.02
C LYS A 350 -29.47 -28.92 -4.81
N ALA A 351 -29.28 -29.93 -5.69
CA ALA A 351 -28.08 -30.09 -6.50
C ALA A 351 -28.29 -29.49 -7.90
N MET A 352 -27.23 -28.92 -8.45
CA MET A 352 -27.21 -28.47 -9.84
C MET A 352 -26.92 -29.65 -10.77
N GLN A 353 -27.52 -29.67 -11.94
CA GLN A 353 -27.28 -30.70 -12.96
C GLN A 353 -26.42 -30.15 -14.10
N LEU A 354 -25.46 -30.97 -14.55
CA LEU A 354 -24.54 -30.64 -15.62
C LEU A 354 -24.58 -31.73 -16.68
N HIS A 355 -24.55 -31.32 -17.96
CA HIS A 355 -24.47 -32.27 -19.07
C HIS A 355 -23.19 -33.11 -19.00
N PRO A 356 -23.21 -34.44 -19.23
CA PRO A 356 -22.05 -35.31 -19.12
C PRO A 356 -20.83 -34.85 -19.95
N LEU A 357 -21.04 -34.37 -21.18
CA LEU A 357 -19.96 -33.89 -22.05
C LEU A 357 -19.30 -32.59 -21.55
N ALA A 358 -20.01 -31.79 -20.77
CA ALA A 358 -19.47 -30.57 -20.17
C ALA A 358 -18.58 -30.86 -18.95
N CYS A 359 -18.74 -32.01 -18.31
CA CYS A 359 -18.00 -32.38 -17.09
C CYS A 359 -16.49 -32.39 -17.31
N THR A 360 -16.01 -32.81 -18.47
CA THR A 360 -14.59 -32.87 -18.82
C THR A 360 -13.94 -31.48 -18.76
N ALA A 361 -14.62 -30.46 -19.28
CA ALA A 361 -14.13 -29.07 -19.26
C ALA A 361 -14.02 -28.49 -17.85
N PHE A 362 -14.93 -28.89 -16.95
CA PHE A 362 -14.91 -28.50 -15.53
C PHE A 362 -14.01 -29.41 -14.68
N ASN A 363 -13.39 -30.44 -15.26
CA ASN A 363 -12.69 -31.50 -14.55
C ASN A 363 -13.55 -32.06 -13.39
N ALA A 364 -14.83 -32.29 -13.68
CA ALA A 364 -15.80 -32.82 -12.73
C ALA A 364 -15.96 -34.32 -12.91
N ASP A 365 -15.84 -35.04 -11.84
CA ASP A 365 -16.12 -36.48 -11.71
C ASP A 365 -17.20 -36.69 -10.66
N PHE A 366 -17.86 -37.85 -10.73
CA PHE A 366 -18.98 -38.21 -9.86
C PHE A 366 -18.80 -39.62 -9.29
N ASP A 367 -17.56 -40.00 -9.08
CA ASP A 367 -17.16 -41.34 -8.60
C ASP A 367 -17.10 -41.46 -7.07
N GLY A 368 -17.61 -40.48 -6.36
CA GLY A 368 -17.69 -40.47 -4.90
C GLY A 368 -17.10 -39.21 -4.28
#